data_ab5e9236e860016db6adc3e3bc79c1a2
#
_entry.id   ab5e9236e860016db6adc3e3bc79c1a2
#
_cell.length_a   1.000
_cell.length_b   1.000
_cell.length_c   1.000
_cell.angle_alpha   90.00
_cell.angle_beta   90.00
_cell.angle_gamma   90.00
#
_symmetry.space_group_name_H-M   'P 1'
#
loop_
_entity.id
_entity.type
_entity.pdbx_description
1 polymer ?
#
loop_
_entity_poly.entity_id
_entity_poly.type
_entity_poly.pdbx_seq_one_letter_code
_entity_poly.pdbx_strand_id
1 'polypeptide(L)'
;MEQKKKMPFGFYICSISFSFERFAFYSAKWLITVFVATKIASGGLGLTAADAAKMSANLVAFTYLAPLVGSYISDRKVGARYLIPIGMVLMGLGYLVGWKASSAGMINLMIVLVSIGTGLFKSQNSAITGRLFDNQKDLDNAFSIQYSFVNIGSFIGTTILGVLAGSMGYSFCFLICAIMMFLDAAWFVFGWRFLGEAGKKPFKVDEHKEVKAEKQQEEKKPLTTLEKKRVAAIILISLFSIVFWIFWFLAYMPVYFYWGGDNAAANWMIGNFKVPTAWFDSLNALCCITLGPILGRVWTRLARRPQGDMSMFKKTALGMLLLGLSYIIFAMADVTRGGQLISLGWLVVFGVVLSLGEMVFSPLGNSFISKFSPAKLLTIMMSVWVFSSFVAAKAYGWIYEFTLKFKFAPVYFTVAAIAIVCGVILWALDGKLNSLVVDEKVVEDNSVNLN
;
A
#
# COMPACT_ATOMS: atom_id res chain seq x y z
N MET A 1 5.87 25.02 26.52
CA MET A 1 5.94 24.84 25.03
C MET A 1 7.12 23.93 24.74
N GLU A 2 6.91 22.64 24.49
CA GLU A 2 7.97 21.75 24.00
C GLU A 2 8.50 22.30 22.68
N GLN A 3 9.78 22.65 22.60
CA GLN A 3 10.42 23.03 21.36
C GLN A 3 10.27 21.87 20.37
N LYS A 4 9.54 22.06 19.27
CA LYS A 4 9.49 21.11 18.17
C LYS A 4 10.92 20.87 17.68
N LYS A 5 11.51 19.73 18.05
CA LYS A 5 12.83 19.32 17.58
C LYS A 5 12.80 19.31 16.05
N LYS A 6 13.71 20.02 15.39
CA LYS A 6 13.80 20.04 13.91
C LYS A 6 14.11 18.63 13.44
N MET A 7 13.38 18.17 12.39
CA MET A 7 13.67 16.89 11.75
C MET A 7 15.11 16.87 11.22
N PRO A 8 15.90 15.82 11.45
CA PRO A 8 17.25 15.72 10.93
C PRO A 8 17.25 15.70 9.39
N PHE A 9 18.27 16.26 8.75
CA PHE A 9 18.31 16.33 7.29
C PHE A 9 18.30 14.95 6.63
N GLY A 10 18.91 13.94 7.28
CA GLY A 10 18.83 12.53 6.85
C GLY A 10 17.40 11.99 6.69
N PHE A 11 16.45 12.48 7.51
CA PHE A 11 15.04 12.16 7.36
C PHE A 11 14.48 12.63 6.01
N TYR A 12 14.84 13.84 5.57
CA TYR A 12 14.40 14.36 4.27
C TYR A 12 15.06 13.60 3.10
N ILE A 13 16.32 13.15 3.26
CA ILE A 13 16.97 12.27 2.26
C ILE A 13 16.12 11.01 2.06
N CYS A 14 15.78 10.31 3.13
CA CYS A 14 14.97 9.09 3.07
C CYS A 14 13.55 9.34 2.54
N SER A 15 12.91 10.43 2.97
CA SER A 15 11.51 10.74 2.61
C SER A 15 11.36 11.18 1.16
N ILE A 16 12.29 11.97 0.63
CA ILE A 16 12.33 12.38 -0.77
C ILE A 16 12.61 11.18 -1.67
N SER A 17 13.51 10.27 -1.24
CA SER A 17 13.74 9.02 -1.97
C SER A 17 12.47 8.16 -2.06
N PHE A 18 11.63 8.11 -1.02
CA PHE A 18 10.32 7.49 -1.16
C PHE A 18 9.43 8.21 -2.18
N SER A 19 9.47 9.54 -2.27
CA SER A 19 8.69 10.27 -3.29
C SER A 19 9.13 9.92 -4.71
N PHE A 20 10.42 9.86 -4.99
CA PHE A 20 10.96 9.48 -6.30
C PHE A 20 10.55 8.06 -6.67
N GLU A 21 10.73 7.12 -5.74
CA GLU A 21 10.41 5.72 -5.97
C GLU A 21 8.90 5.53 -6.16
N ARG A 22 8.05 6.19 -5.36
CA ARG A 22 6.60 6.13 -5.51
C ARG A 22 6.09 6.80 -6.78
N PHE A 23 6.71 7.90 -7.20
CA PHE A 23 6.48 8.50 -8.52
C PHE A 23 6.63 7.45 -9.62
N ALA A 24 7.75 6.74 -9.67
CA ALA A 24 8.02 5.74 -10.69
C ALA A 24 7.13 4.50 -10.56
N PHE A 25 6.95 3.99 -9.34
CA PHE A 25 6.20 2.76 -9.09
C PHE A 25 4.72 2.86 -9.43
N TYR A 26 4.01 3.89 -8.93
CA TYR A 26 2.57 4.02 -9.19
C TYR A 26 2.29 4.38 -10.65
N SER A 27 3.14 5.18 -11.26
CA SER A 27 3.07 5.45 -12.71
C SER A 27 3.28 4.18 -13.51
N ALA A 28 4.31 3.37 -13.18
CA ALA A 28 4.59 2.13 -13.89
C ALA A 28 3.47 1.08 -13.69
N LYS A 29 2.85 1.02 -12.51
CA LYS A 29 1.68 0.16 -12.26
C LYS A 29 0.55 0.45 -13.25
N TRP A 30 0.22 1.72 -13.43
CA TRP A 30 -0.78 2.17 -14.41
C TRP A 30 -0.28 1.94 -15.85
N LEU A 31 0.96 2.38 -16.16
CA LEU A 31 1.55 2.26 -17.51
C LEU A 31 1.56 0.80 -17.99
N ILE A 32 1.99 -0.16 -17.18
CA ILE A 32 1.96 -1.60 -17.55
C ILE A 32 0.54 -1.99 -17.95
N THR A 33 -0.44 -1.59 -17.14
CA THR A 33 -1.83 -1.98 -17.34
C THR A 33 -2.37 -1.47 -18.68
N VAL A 34 -2.18 -0.18 -18.97
CA VAL A 34 -2.69 0.41 -20.21
C VAL A 34 -1.82 0.05 -21.43
N PHE A 35 -0.49 0.06 -21.31
CA PHE A 35 0.44 -0.26 -22.39
C PHE A 35 0.29 -1.68 -22.90
N VAL A 36 0.16 -2.65 -22.00
CA VAL A 36 0.02 -4.08 -22.37
C VAL A 36 -1.27 -4.33 -23.15
N ALA A 37 -2.37 -3.67 -22.78
CA ALA A 37 -3.67 -3.88 -23.43
C ALA A 37 -3.91 -2.96 -24.64
N THR A 38 -3.17 -1.85 -24.78
CA THR A 38 -3.32 -0.94 -25.92
C THR A 38 -2.92 -1.65 -27.22
N LYS A 39 -3.66 -1.39 -28.31
CA LYS A 39 -3.39 -1.94 -29.65
C LYS A 39 -1.96 -1.61 -30.11
N ILE A 40 -1.34 -2.55 -30.84
CA ILE A 40 0.01 -2.37 -31.38
C ILE A 40 0.10 -1.11 -32.27
N ALA A 41 -0.91 -0.86 -33.12
CA ALA A 41 -0.97 0.33 -33.95
C ALA A 41 -1.00 1.65 -33.17
N SER A 42 -1.39 1.60 -31.89
CA SER A 42 -1.41 2.75 -30.97
C SER A 42 -0.23 2.73 -29.99
N GLY A 43 0.81 1.95 -30.27
CA GLY A 43 2.04 1.91 -29.49
C GLY A 43 1.99 1.03 -28.23
N GLY A 44 1.03 0.12 -28.10
CA GLY A 44 0.94 -0.88 -27.03
C GLY A 44 1.38 -2.29 -27.48
N LEU A 45 1.13 -3.29 -26.64
CA LEU A 45 1.46 -4.69 -26.93
C LEU A 45 0.29 -5.50 -27.52
N GLY A 46 -0.94 -4.98 -27.51
CA GLY A 46 -2.12 -5.62 -28.09
C GLY A 46 -2.58 -6.90 -27.35
N LEU A 47 -2.19 -7.07 -26.09
CA LEU A 47 -2.62 -8.21 -25.27
C LEU A 47 -4.01 -7.95 -24.65
N THR A 48 -4.56 -8.94 -23.95
CA THR A 48 -5.86 -8.79 -23.33
C THR A 48 -5.82 -7.94 -22.05
N ALA A 49 -6.96 -7.35 -21.68
CA ALA A 49 -7.09 -6.66 -20.37
C ALA A 49 -6.82 -7.61 -19.19
N ALA A 50 -7.12 -8.89 -19.32
CA ALA A 50 -6.80 -9.92 -18.34
C ALA A 50 -5.27 -10.11 -18.18
N ASP A 51 -4.51 -10.17 -19.29
CA ASP A 51 -3.06 -10.29 -19.25
C ASP A 51 -2.43 -9.05 -18.61
N ALA A 52 -2.91 -7.87 -18.99
CA ALA A 52 -2.48 -6.60 -18.39
C ALA A 52 -2.73 -6.55 -16.88
N ALA A 53 -3.90 -6.97 -16.42
CA ALA A 53 -4.24 -7.07 -15.01
C ALA A 53 -3.33 -8.05 -14.25
N LYS A 54 -3.04 -9.23 -14.83
CA LYS A 54 -2.12 -10.21 -14.24
C LYS A 54 -0.68 -9.69 -14.15
N MET A 55 -0.20 -8.96 -15.16
CA MET A 55 1.13 -8.36 -15.13
C MET A 55 1.22 -7.25 -14.08
N SER A 56 0.22 -6.38 -13.99
CA SER A 56 0.13 -5.38 -12.94
C SER A 56 0.05 -6.03 -11.55
N ALA A 57 -0.73 -7.10 -11.41
CA ALA A 57 -0.82 -7.91 -10.19
C ALA A 57 0.54 -8.51 -9.79
N ASN A 58 1.31 -9.01 -10.75
CA ASN A 58 2.65 -9.53 -10.50
C ASN A 58 3.59 -8.44 -9.98
N LEU A 59 3.61 -7.26 -10.62
CA LEU A 59 4.42 -6.14 -10.13
C LEU A 59 4.09 -5.82 -8.67
N VAL A 60 2.81 -5.62 -8.36
CA VAL A 60 2.37 -5.26 -7.00
C VAL A 60 2.70 -6.37 -6.01
N ALA A 61 2.39 -7.64 -6.33
CA ALA A 61 2.62 -8.77 -5.44
C ALA A 61 4.11 -8.93 -5.09
N PHE A 62 4.99 -8.95 -6.09
CA PHE A 62 6.40 -9.17 -5.84
C PHE A 62 7.07 -8.00 -5.11
N THR A 63 6.56 -6.77 -5.23
CA THR A 63 7.03 -5.64 -4.41
C THR A 63 6.61 -5.73 -2.94
N TYR A 64 5.66 -6.59 -2.57
CA TYR A 64 5.40 -6.96 -1.17
C TYR A 64 6.33 -8.09 -0.69
N LEU A 65 6.65 -9.05 -1.53
CA LEU A 65 7.45 -10.21 -1.14
C LEU A 65 8.96 -9.90 -1.10
N ALA A 66 9.48 -9.17 -2.08
CA ALA A 66 10.91 -8.89 -2.22
C ALA A 66 11.56 -8.18 -1.01
N PRO A 67 10.89 -7.27 -0.28
CA PRO A 67 11.45 -6.65 0.92
C PRO A 67 11.81 -7.64 2.03
N LEU A 68 11.19 -8.81 2.10
CA LEU A 68 11.56 -9.85 3.08
C LEU A 68 12.98 -10.37 2.81
N VAL A 69 13.31 -10.59 1.54
CA VAL A 69 14.65 -11.03 1.12
C VAL A 69 15.67 -9.90 1.33
N GLY A 70 15.33 -8.68 0.92
CA GLY A 70 16.18 -7.51 1.10
C GLY A 70 16.51 -7.24 2.57
N SER A 71 15.52 -7.35 3.46
CA SER A 71 15.72 -7.20 4.90
C SER A 71 16.66 -8.26 5.46
N TYR A 72 16.53 -9.51 5.03
CA TYR A 72 17.45 -10.57 5.44
C TYR A 72 18.92 -10.25 5.07
N ILE A 73 19.13 -9.69 3.87
CA ILE A 73 20.46 -9.31 3.39
C ILE A 73 21.01 -8.13 4.21
N SER A 74 20.20 -7.08 4.44
CA SER A 74 20.60 -5.88 5.17
C SER A 74 20.89 -6.16 6.65
N ASP A 75 20.17 -7.11 7.23
CA ASP A 75 20.33 -7.47 8.62
C ASP A 75 21.64 -8.21 8.89
N ARG A 76 22.12 -9.01 7.92
CA ARG A 76 23.19 -9.98 8.17
C ARG A 76 24.45 -9.83 7.34
N LYS A 77 24.33 -9.27 6.13
CA LYS A 77 25.44 -9.32 5.15
C LYS A 77 25.95 -7.94 4.73
N VAL A 78 25.07 -7.01 4.39
CA VAL A 78 25.44 -5.72 3.79
C VAL A 78 24.68 -4.60 4.47
N GLY A 79 25.35 -3.51 4.82
CA GLY A 79 24.68 -2.35 5.41
C GLY A 79 23.60 -1.77 4.48
N ALA A 80 22.45 -1.43 5.06
CA ALA A 80 21.29 -0.92 4.33
C ALA A 80 21.61 0.28 3.40
N ARG A 81 22.53 1.15 3.84
CA ARG A 81 23.00 2.32 3.08
C ARG A 81 23.51 1.97 1.68
N TYR A 82 24.12 0.82 1.51
CA TYR A 82 24.68 0.39 0.22
C TYR A 82 23.64 -0.34 -0.64
N LEU A 83 22.70 -1.05 -0.01
CA LEU A 83 21.64 -1.78 -0.72
C LEU A 83 20.63 -0.85 -1.39
N ILE A 84 20.32 0.29 -0.75
CA ILE A 84 19.33 1.25 -1.24
C ILE A 84 19.65 1.76 -2.64
N PRO A 85 20.84 2.38 -2.93
CA PRO A 85 21.14 2.86 -4.27
C PRO A 85 21.26 1.73 -5.29
N ILE A 86 21.73 0.55 -4.88
CA ILE A 86 21.73 -0.64 -5.77
C ILE A 86 20.30 -0.99 -6.18
N GLY A 87 19.37 -0.99 -5.22
CA GLY A 87 17.94 -1.21 -5.49
C GLY A 87 17.36 -0.19 -6.46
N MET A 88 17.67 1.10 -6.27
CA MET A 88 17.24 2.18 -7.16
C MET A 88 17.77 2.03 -8.58
N VAL A 89 19.05 1.68 -8.73
CA VAL A 89 19.67 1.42 -10.05
C VAL A 89 18.99 0.22 -10.72
N LEU A 90 18.72 -0.87 -9.99
CA LEU A 90 18.01 -2.03 -10.54
C LEU A 90 16.59 -1.67 -10.99
N MET A 91 15.86 -0.86 -10.22
CA MET A 91 14.55 -0.35 -10.65
C MET A 91 14.68 0.51 -11.91
N GLY A 92 15.68 1.40 -11.98
CA GLY A 92 15.97 2.22 -13.16
C GLY A 92 16.24 1.37 -14.39
N LEU A 93 17.08 0.34 -14.28
CA LEU A 93 17.34 -0.62 -15.34
C LEU A 93 16.07 -1.37 -15.76
N GLY A 94 15.23 -1.75 -14.79
CA GLY A 94 13.95 -2.35 -15.08
C GLY A 94 13.05 -1.44 -15.92
N TYR A 95 12.92 -0.17 -15.57
CA TYR A 95 12.15 0.80 -16.36
C TYR A 95 12.77 1.10 -17.73
N LEU A 96 14.10 1.02 -17.89
CA LEU A 96 14.73 1.09 -19.22
C LEU A 96 14.35 -0.11 -20.10
N VAL A 97 14.22 -1.32 -19.52
CA VAL A 97 13.65 -2.47 -20.22
C VAL A 97 12.21 -2.18 -20.66
N GLY A 98 11.40 -1.57 -19.76
CA GLY A 98 10.04 -1.12 -20.06
C GLY A 98 9.97 -0.11 -21.21
N TRP A 99 10.89 0.85 -21.25
CA TRP A 99 11.01 1.82 -22.35
C TRP A 99 11.20 1.17 -23.70
N LYS A 100 11.97 0.09 -23.78
CA LYS A 100 12.26 -0.66 -25.01
C LYS A 100 11.33 -1.86 -25.20
N ALA A 101 10.34 -2.05 -24.33
CA ALA A 101 9.52 -3.25 -24.36
C ALA A 101 8.70 -3.34 -25.64
N SER A 102 8.85 -4.45 -26.33
CA SER A 102 8.09 -4.86 -27.52
C SER A 102 7.38 -6.21 -27.34
N SER A 103 7.49 -6.80 -26.15
CA SER A 103 6.90 -8.11 -25.85
C SER A 103 6.52 -8.25 -24.37
N ALA A 104 5.62 -9.17 -24.08
CA ALA A 104 5.26 -9.57 -22.72
C ALA A 104 6.47 -10.02 -21.89
N GLY A 105 7.43 -10.72 -22.54
CA GLY A 105 8.66 -11.17 -21.87
C GLY A 105 9.49 -10.02 -21.34
N MET A 106 9.62 -8.91 -22.08
CA MET A 106 10.34 -7.72 -21.61
C MET A 106 9.62 -7.03 -20.45
N ILE A 107 8.30 -6.97 -20.46
CA ILE A 107 7.52 -6.45 -19.31
C ILE A 107 7.72 -7.33 -18.08
N ASN A 108 7.71 -8.67 -18.23
CA ASN A 108 8.00 -9.56 -17.12
C ASN A 108 9.44 -9.38 -16.59
N LEU A 109 10.43 -9.19 -17.45
CA LEU A 109 11.80 -8.87 -17.03
C LEU A 109 11.87 -7.54 -16.26
N MET A 110 11.18 -6.50 -16.75
CA MET A 110 11.02 -5.25 -16.03
C MET A 110 10.43 -5.47 -14.63
N ILE A 111 9.34 -6.25 -14.53
CA ILE A 111 8.69 -6.57 -13.25
C ILE A 111 9.67 -7.24 -12.28
N VAL A 112 10.47 -8.19 -12.75
CA VAL A 112 11.48 -8.87 -11.93
C VAL A 112 12.53 -7.88 -11.41
N LEU A 113 13.11 -7.06 -12.30
CA LEU A 113 14.14 -6.08 -11.92
C LEU A 113 13.60 -5.03 -10.94
N VAL A 114 12.41 -4.49 -11.20
CA VAL A 114 11.75 -3.52 -10.32
C VAL A 114 11.43 -4.14 -8.96
N SER A 115 10.95 -5.38 -8.93
CA SER A 115 10.62 -6.07 -7.69
C SER A 115 11.86 -6.33 -6.83
N ILE A 116 12.95 -6.82 -7.42
CA ILE A 116 14.23 -7.01 -6.71
C ILE A 116 14.73 -5.66 -6.19
N GLY A 117 14.71 -4.62 -7.04
CA GLY A 117 15.13 -3.28 -6.66
C GLY A 117 14.31 -2.73 -5.48
N THR A 118 12.98 -2.84 -5.53
CA THR A 118 12.10 -2.45 -4.41
C THR A 118 12.42 -3.24 -3.14
N GLY A 119 12.75 -4.53 -3.27
CA GLY A 119 13.17 -5.37 -2.16
C GLY A 119 14.42 -4.85 -1.44
N LEU A 120 15.40 -4.36 -2.20
CA LEU A 120 16.63 -3.78 -1.67
C LEU A 120 16.46 -2.34 -1.15
N PHE A 121 15.39 -1.66 -1.52
CA PHE A 121 15.15 -0.26 -1.17
C PHE A 121 14.20 -0.07 0.01
N LYS A 122 12.97 -0.59 -0.09
CA LYS A 122 11.82 -0.15 0.69
C LYS A 122 11.98 -0.33 2.20
N SER A 123 12.29 -1.53 2.67
CA SER A 123 12.45 -1.84 4.10
C SER A 123 13.71 -1.18 4.67
N GLN A 124 14.78 -1.12 3.90
CA GLN A 124 16.06 -0.56 4.31
C GLN A 124 15.96 0.96 4.52
N ASN A 125 15.25 1.65 3.63
CA ASN A 125 15.02 3.09 3.76
C ASN A 125 14.19 3.43 5.00
N SER A 126 13.14 2.64 5.28
CA SER A 126 12.37 2.76 6.54
C SER A 126 13.23 2.45 7.78
N ALA A 127 14.09 1.42 7.71
CA ALA A 127 14.96 1.06 8.82
C ALA A 127 16.03 2.14 9.11
N ILE A 128 16.59 2.78 8.07
CA ILE A 128 17.47 3.94 8.26
C ILE A 128 16.69 5.09 8.90
N THR A 129 15.49 5.41 8.39
CA THR A 129 14.64 6.46 8.97
C THR A 129 14.42 6.21 10.47
N GLY A 130 14.10 4.95 10.85
CA GLY A 130 13.89 4.59 12.25
C GLY A 130 15.11 4.85 13.15
N ARG A 131 16.32 4.76 12.62
CA ARG A 131 17.56 4.98 13.38
C ARG A 131 18.04 6.44 13.46
N LEU A 132 17.31 7.35 12.82
CA LEU A 132 17.60 8.79 12.92
C LEU A 132 16.91 9.48 14.11
N PHE A 133 16.09 8.72 14.88
CA PHE A 133 15.32 9.23 16.00
C PHE A 133 15.51 8.36 17.24
N ASP A 134 15.80 9.00 18.38
CA ASP A 134 15.98 8.32 19.66
C ASP A 134 14.66 8.15 20.44
N ASN A 135 13.64 8.94 20.10
CA ASN A 135 12.37 9.02 20.82
C ASN A 135 11.23 8.47 19.96
N GLN A 136 10.42 7.58 20.53
CA GLN A 136 9.28 6.94 19.85
C GLN A 136 8.26 7.95 19.32
N LYS A 137 7.95 9.01 20.08
CA LYS A 137 6.98 10.04 19.67
C LYS A 137 7.47 10.82 18.43
N ASP A 138 8.76 11.14 18.38
CA ASP A 138 9.37 11.82 17.22
C ASP A 138 9.41 10.90 16.00
N LEU A 139 9.65 9.61 16.22
CA LEU A 139 9.66 8.58 15.19
C LEU A 139 8.25 8.36 14.58
N ASP A 140 7.20 8.29 15.40
CA ASP A 140 5.82 8.14 14.92
C ASP A 140 5.40 9.34 14.06
N ASN A 141 5.78 10.57 14.49
CA ASN A 141 5.56 11.79 13.73
C ASN A 141 6.34 11.76 12.40
N ALA A 142 7.60 11.31 12.43
CA ALA A 142 8.44 11.19 11.24
C ALA A 142 7.81 10.22 10.21
N PHE A 143 7.37 9.04 10.63
CA PHE A 143 6.70 8.09 9.73
C PHE A 143 5.38 8.64 9.16
N SER A 144 4.63 9.41 9.95
CA SER A 144 3.41 10.07 9.46
C SER A 144 3.71 11.11 8.36
N ILE A 145 4.77 11.90 8.54
CA ILE A 145 5.23 12.86 7.53
C ILE A 145 5.79 12.11 6.31
N GLN A 146 6.59 11.05 6.51
CA GLN A 146 7.13 10.22 5.43
C GLN A 146 6.03 9.60 4.56
N TYR A 147 4.90 9.19 5.18
CA TYR A 147 3.74 8.71 4.46
C TYR A 147 3.13 9.78 3.53
N SER A 148 3.19 11.05 3.93
CA SER A 148 2.78 12.16 3.05
C SER A 148 3.71 12.29 1.83
N PHE A 149 5.04 12.12 2.01
CA PHE A 149 6.00 12.10 0.90
C PHE A 149 5.74 10.95 -0.08
N VAL A 150 5.37 9.76 0.43
CA VAL A 150 4.96 8.61 -0.39
C VAL A 150 3.78 8.98 -1.30
N ASN A 151 2.74 9.59 -0.74
CA ASN A 151 1.54 9.96 -1.49
C ASN A 151 1.77 11.15 -2.43
N ILE A 152 2.60 12.12 -2.06
CA ILE A 152 3.02 13.22 -2.94
C ILE A 152 3.73 12.68 -4.19
N GLY A 153 4.66 11.74 -4.01
CA GLY A 153 5.34 11.09 -5.13
C GLY A 153 4.36 10.38 -6.06
N SER A 154 3.45 9.58 -5.50
CA SER A 154 2.38 8.92 -6.27
C SER A 154 1.50 9.92 -7.02
N PHE A 155 1.01 10.96 -6.36
CA PHE A 155 0.17 11.99 -6.95
C PHE A 155 0.84 12.69 -8.13
N ILE A 156 2.07 13.16 -7.95
CA ILE A 156 2.82 13.86 -8.99
C ILE A 156 3.09 12.92 -10.17
N GLY A 157 3.54 11.69 -9.91
CA GLY A 157 3.88 10.72 -10.94
C GLY A 157 2.69 10.36 -11.82
N THR A 158 1.60 9.91 -11.22
CA THR A 158 0.41 9.49 -11.98
C THR A 158 -0.29 10.66 -12.66
N THR A 159 -0.23 11.87 -12.07
CA THR A 159 -0.80 13.08 -12.69
C THR A 159 -0.02 13.48 -13.93
N ILE A 160 1.31 13.60 -13.82
CA ILE A 160 2.16 14.09 -14.93
C ILE A 160 2.28 13.02 -16.02
N LEU A 161 2.62 11.78 -15.65
CA LEU A 161 2.83 10.73 -16.64
C LEU A 161 1.53 10.28 -17.31
N GLY A 162 0.39 10.42 -16.63
CA GLY A 162 -0.91 10.22 -17.24
C GLY A 162 -1.14 11.16 -18.44
N VAL A 163 -0.80 12.45 -18.29
CA VAL A 163 -0.92 13.43 -19.37
C VAL A 163 0.13 13.19 -20.45
N LEU A 164 1.38 12.97 -20.07
CA LEU A 164 2.50 12.76 -21.00
C LEU A 164 2.33 11.49 -21.85
N ALA A 165 1.71 10.46 -21.32
CA ALA A 165 1.43 9.23 -22.07
C ALA A 165 0.53 9.48 -23.29
N GLY A 166 -0.41 10.43 -23.19
CA GLY A 166 -1.27 10.82 -24.32
C GLY A 166 -0.55 11.61 -25.44
N SER A 167 0.50 12.37 -25.10
CA SER A 167 1.23 13.22 -26.03
C SER A 167 2.56 12.63 -26.52
N MET A 168 3.27 11.90 -25.65
CA MET A 168 4.62 11.39 -25.91
C MET A 168 4.69 9.85 -25.98
N GLY A 169 3.57 9.18 -25.67
CA GLY A 169 3.46 7.72 -25.67
C GLY A 169 3.94 7.05 -24.37
N TYR A 170 3.52 5.80 -24.21
CA TYR A 170 3.79 5.01 -23.00
C TYR A 170 5.28 4.71 -22.79
N SER A 171 6.01 4.39 -23.87
CA SER A 171 7.43 4.08 -23.81
C SER A 171 8.24 5.23 -23.23
N PHE A 172 7.95 6.48 -23.62
CA PHE A 172 8.64 7.65 -23.09
C PHE A 172 8.39 7.83 -21.58
N CYS A 173 7.19 7.48 -21.11
CA CYS A 173 6.86 7.55 -19.69
C CYS A 173 7.67 6.53 -18.86
N PHE A 174 7.94 5.32 -19.38
CA PHE A 174 8.88 4.38 -18.73
C PHE A 174 10.30 4.92 -18.67
N LEU A 175 10.76 5.65 -19.71
CA LEU A 175 12.07 6.31 -19.67
C LEU A 175 12.14 7.37 -18.56
N ILE A 176 11.08 8.16 -18.37
CA ILE A 176 11.00 9.12 -17.25
C ILE A 176 11.09 8.39 -15.91
N CYS A 177 10.36 7.27 -15.74
CA CYS A 177 10.47 6.45 -14.52
C CYS A 177 11.91 5.98 -14.27
N ALA A 178 12.63 5.57 -15.32
CA ALA A 178 14.04 5.17 -15.24
C ALA A 178 14.94 6.33 -14.79
N ILE A 179 14.80 7.49 -15.43
CA ILE A 179 15.55 8.70 -15.08
C ILE A 179 15.32 9.08 -13.62
N MET A 180 14.06 9.06 -13.17
CA MET A 180 13.72 9.37 -11.77
C MET A 180 14.42 8.43 -10.79
N MET A 181 14.53 7.13 -11.09
CA MET A 181 15.24 6.17 -10.25
C MET A 181 16.76 6.38 -10.23
N PHE A 182 17.37 6.76 -11.34
CA PHE A 182 18.80 7.09 -11.35
C PHE A 182 19.08 8.41 -10.63
N LEU A 183 18.21 9.40 -10.76
CA LEU A 183 18.30 10.65 -9.98
C LEU A 183 18.14 10.38 -8.48
N ASP A 184 17.23 9.48 -8.09
CA ASP A 184 17.04 9.08 -6.70
C ASP A 184 18.29 8.36 -6.15
N ALA A 185 18.90 7.46 -6.92
CA ALA A 185 20.14 6.82 -6.53
C ALA A 185 21.26 7.86 -6.28
N ALA A 186 21.41 8.83 -7.18
CA ALA A 186 22.38 9.92 -7.01
C ALA A 186 22.05 10.80 -5.81
N TRP A 187 20.79 11.15 -5.60
CA TRP A 187 20.29 11.90 -4.45
C TRP A 187 20.60 11.20 -3.13
N PHE A 188 20.33 9.89 -3.06
CA PHE A 188 20.55 9.12 -1.84
C PHE A 188 22.05 8.98 -1.52
N VAL A 189 22.90 8.73 -2.53
CA VAL A 189 24.37 8.68 -2.36
C VAL A 189 24.91 10.03 -1.89
N PHE A 190 24.45 11.13 -2.49
CA PHE A 190 24.78 12.49 -2.03
C PHE A 190 24.37 12.68 -0.55
N GLY A 191 23.24 12.11 -0.15
CA GLY A 191 22.67 12.18 1.19
C GLY A 191 23.44 11.40 2.26
N TRP A 192 24.35 10.49 1.92
CA TRP A 192 25.07 9.64 2.87
C TRP A 192 25.73 10.39 4.02
N ARG A 193 26.27 11.57 3.74
CA ARG A 193 26.92 12.44 4.75
C ARG A 193 25.97 12.89 5.86
N PHE A 194 24.67 12.88 5.63
CA PHE A 194 23.64 13.31 6.59
C PHE A 194 23.01 12.16 7.37
N LEU A 195 23.37 10.92 7.06
CA LEU A 195 22.81 9.72 7.70
C LEU A 195 23.64 9.25 8.91
N GLY A 196 24.76 9.93 9.21
CA GLY A 196 25.66 9.52 10.30
C GLY A 196 26.13 8.07 10.16
N GLU A 197 25.99 7.28 11.19
CA GLU A 197 26.33 5.84 11.19
C GLU A 197 25.18 4.94 10.71
N ALA A 198 23.96 5.47 10.54
CA ALA A 198 22.78 4.70 10.20
C ALA A 198 22.98 3.90 8.90
N GLY A 199 22.81 2.57 8.98
CA GLY A 199 22.87 1.67 7.85
C GLY A 199 24.26 1.38 7.26
N LYS A 200 25.37 1.82 7.90
CA LYS A 200 26.74 1.46 7.47
C LYS A 200 27.04 -0.01 7.67
N LYS A 201 26.60 -0.57 8.81
CA LYS A 201 26.78 -1.97 9.16
C LYS A 201 25.47 -2.74 9.06
N PRO A 202 25.52 -4.07 8.91
CA PRO A 202 24.34 -4.91 9.00
C PRO A 202 23.66 -4.75 10.37
N PHE A 203 22.33 -4.67 10.37
CA PHE A 203 21.57 -4.27 11.58
C PHE A 203 21.70 -5.22 12.76
N LYS A 204 21.83 -6.54 12.52
CA LYS A 204 22.00 -7.55 13.60
C LYS A 204 23.40 -7.61 14.20
N VAL A 205 24.39 -6.97 13.58
CA VAL A 205 25.77 -6.93 14.13
C VAL A 205 25.85 -5.91 15.27
N ASP A 206 24.96 -4.88 15.26
CA ASP A 206 24.96 -3.82 16.28
C ASP A 206 24.11 -4.16 17.53
N GLU A 207 23.40 -5.32 17.56
CA GLU A 207 22.68 -5.76 18.77
C GLU A 207 23.65 -6.29 19.83
N HIS A 208 23.62 -5.70 21.04
CA HIS A 208 24.42 -6.16 22.18
C HIS A 208 24.13 -7.63 22.54
N LYS A 209 25.17 -8.38 22.92
CA LYS A 209 25.07 -9.82 23.23
C LYS A 209 24.07 -10.14 24.36
N GLU A 210 23.88 -9.22 25.32
CA GLU A 210 22.95 -9.37 26.45
C GLU A 210 21.48 -9.40 25.99
N VAL A 211 21.08 -8.49 25.09
CA VAL A 211 19.73 -8.46 24.50
C VAL A 211 19.43 -9.75 23.71
N LYS A 212 20.45 -10.35 23.09
CA LYS A 212 20.31 -11.64 22.40
C LYS A 212 20.05 -12.80 23.34
N ALA A 213 20.69 -12.82 24.50
CA ALA A 213 20.55 -13.90 25.49
C ALA A 213 19.15 -13.88 26.15
N GLU A 214 18.64 -12.69 26.51
CA GLU A 214 17.29 -12.53 27.06
C GLU A 214 16.21 -12.89 26.04
N LYS A 215 16.32 -12.42 24.78
CA LYS A 215 15.41 -12.80 23.69
C LYS A 215 15.40 -14.32 23.46
N GLN A 216 16.56 -15.01 23.51
CA GLN A 216 16.64 -16.46 23.33
C GLN A 216 16.00 -17.25 24.48
N GLN A 217 16.02 -16.74 25.71
CA GLN A 217 15.34 -17.38 26.86
C GLN A 217 13.82 -17.18 26.78
N GLU A 218 13.33 -16.03 26.34
CA GLU A 218 11.90 -15.80 26.12
C GLU A 218 11.35 -16.65 24.96
N GLU A 219 12.11 -16.81 23.88
CA GLU A 219 11.72 -17.64 22.73
C GLU A 219 11.44 -19.10 23.08
N LYS A 220 12.09 -19.65 24.13
CA LYS A 220 11.95 -21.07 24.56
C LYS A 220 10.70 -21.34 25.42
N LYS A 221 10.03 -20.31 25.95
CA LYS A 221 8.82 -20.50 26.76
C LYS A 221 7.62 -20.83 25.88
N PRO A 222 6.75 -21.81 26.27
CA PRO A 222 5.53 -22.08 25.51
C PRO A 222 4.59 -20.85 25.50
N LEU A 223 3.75 -20.75 24.46
CA LEU A 223 2.76 -19.68 24.36
C LEU A 223 1.70 -19.85 25.45
N THR A 224 1.40 -18.78 26.16
CA THR A 224 0.28 -18.70 27.09
C THR A 224 -1.06 -18.80 26.35
N THR A 225 -2.15 -19.07 27.06
CA THR A 225 -3.48 -19.14 26.47
C THR A 225 -3.90 -17.80 25.84
N LEU A 226 -3.55 -16.68 26.48
CA LEU A 226 -3.82 -15.32 25.95
C LEU A 226 -2.99 -15.06 24.69
N GLU A 227 -1.71 -15.43 24.67
CA GLU A 227 -0.86 -15.28 23.47
C GLU A 227 -1.38 -16.09 22.28
N LYS A 228 -1.87 -17.33 22.52
CA LYS A 228 -2.52 -18.13 21.46
C LYS A 228 -3.79 -17.46 20.93
N LYS A 229 -4.62 -16.87 21.79
CA LYS A 229 -5.83 -16.12 21.41
C LYS A 229 -5.45 -14.88 20.56
N ARG A 230 -4.41 -14.13 20.95
CA ARG A 230 -3.90 -12.98 20.21
C ARG A 230 -3.37 -13.37 18.83
N VAL A 231 -2.62 -14.45 18.72
CA VAL A 231 -2.17 -15.00 17.43
C VAL A 231 -3.35 -15.36 16.54
N ALA A 232 -4.37 -16.05 17.08
CA ALA A 232 -5.59 -16.37 16.32
C ALA A 232 -6.32 -15.12 15.83
N ALA A 233 -6.43 -14.07 16.65
CA ALA A 233 -7.02 -12.79 16.25
C ALA A 233 -6.22 -12.09 15.13
N ILE A 234 -4.89 -12.13 15.17
CA ILE A 234 -4.02 -11.59 14.12
C ILE A 234 -4.22 -12.34 12.80
N ILE A 235 -4.26 -13.67 12.84
CA ILE A 235 -4.51 -14.49 11.64
C ILE A 235 -5.90 -14.16 11.06
N LEU A 236 -6.92 -14.07 11.90
CA LEU A 236 -8.27 -13.73 11.47
C LEU A 236 -8.32 -12.37 10.78
N ILE A 237 -7.75 -11.32 11.36
CA ILE A 237 -7.68 -9.99 10.74
C ILE A 237 -6.89 -10.04 9.43
N SER A 238 -5.82 -10.84 9.36
CA SER A 238 -5.05 -11.01 8.13
C SER A 238 -5.88 -11.65 7.00
N LEU A 239 -6.78 -12.58 7.33
CA LEU A 239 -7.72 -13.16 6.35
C LEU A 239 -8.71 -12.12 5.83
N PHE A 240 -9.31 -11.30 6.71
CA PHE A 240 -10.17 -10.18 6.27
C PHE A 240 -9.39 -9.16 5.45
N SER A 241 -8.12 -8.95 5.77
CA SER A 241 -7.23 -8.07 5.01
C SER A 241 -7.02 -8.58 3.58
N ILE A 242 -6.91 -9.88 3.35
CA ILE A 242 -6.84 -10.45 1.99
C ILE A 242 -8.06 -10.03 1.18
N VAL A 243 -9.27 -10.19 1.74
CA VAL A 243 -10.53 -9.80 1.05
C VAL A 243 -10.55 -8.31 0.74
N PHE A 244 -10.18 -7.47 1.73
CA PHE A 244 -10.13 -6.02 1.54
C PHE A 244 -9.20 -5.62 0.40
N TRP A 245 -7.96 -6.08 0.44
CA TRP A 245 -6.95 -5.69 -0.56
C TRP A 245 -7.22 -6.29 -1.93
N ILE A 246 -7.80 -7.50 -2.04
CA ILE A 246 -8.25 -8.03 -3.33
C ILE A 246 -9.21 -7.04 -3.99
N PHE A 247 -10.25 -6.64 -3.29
CA PHE A 247 -11.26 -5.75 -3.85
C PHE A 247 -10.71 -4.34 -4.06
N TRP A 248 -9.86 -3.85 -3.16
CA TRP A 248 -9.22 -2.56 -3.35
C TRP A 248 -8.36 -2.50 -4.62
N PHE A 249 -7.52 -3.52 -4.88
CA PHE A 249 -6.74 -3.61 -6.11
C PHE A 249 -7.62 -3.83 -7.35
N LEU A 250 -8.67 -4.64 -7.22
CA LEU A 250 -9.62 -4.92 -8.29
C LEU A 250 -10.30 -3.65 -8.82
N ALA A 251 -10.55 -2.67 -7.96
CA ALA A 251 -11.26 -1.42 -8.29
C ALA A 251 -10.64 -0.66 -9.47
N TYR A 252 -9.32 -0.71 -9.63
CA TYR A 252 -8.59 0.03 -10.66
C TYR A 252 -8.77 -0.55 -12.06
N MET A 253 -8.85 -1.88 -12.19
CA MET A 253 -8.89 -2.54 -13.49
C MET A 253 -10.11 -2.13 -14.34
N PRO A 254 -11.36 -2.18 -13.81
CA PRO A 254 -12.51 -1.71 -14.57
C PRO A 254 -12.50 -0.19 -14.83
N VAL A 255 -11.87 0.62 -13.96
CA VAL A 255 -11.71 2.05 -14.25
C VAL A 255 -10.87 2.28 -15.50
N TYR A 256 -9.81 1.48 -15.68
CA TYR A 256 -8.94 1.62 -16.85
C TYR A 256 -9.55 1.04 -18.14
N PHE A 257 -10.31 -0.05 -18.04
CA PHE A 257 -10.76 -0.80 -19.23
C PHE A 257 -12.24 -0.62 -19.56
N TYR A 258 -13.13 -0.76 -18.57
CA TYR A 258 -14.57 -0.64 -18.80
C TYR A 258 -15.02 0.82 -18.88
N TRP A 259 -14.55 1.62 -17.91
CA TRP A 259 -14.92 3.05 -17.85
C TRP A 259 -14.04 3.91 -18.75
N GLY A 260 -12.76 3.57 -18.96
CA GLY A 260 -11.77 4.40 -19.61
C GLY A 260 -11.09 3.85 -20.88
N GLY A 261 -11.40 2.63 -21.30
CA GLY A 261 -10.82 1.99 -22.50
C GLY A 261 -11.31 2.59 -23.83
N ASP A 262 -11.01 1.89 -24.94
CA ASP A 262 -11.43 2.29 -26.30
C ASP A 262 -12.95 2.47 -26.43
N ASN A 263 -13.73 1.63 -25.74
CA ASN A 263 -15.18 1.69 -25.66
C ASN A 263 -15.63 2.19 -24.28
N ALA A 264 -15.07 3.31 -23.83
CA ALA A 264 -15.31 3.87 -22.52
C ALA A 264 -16.80 4.02 -22.20
N ALA A 265 -17.21 3.56 -21.02
CA ALA A 265 -18.56 3.74 -20.50
C ALA A 265 -18.72 5.07 -19.74
N ALA A 266 -17.66 5.83 -19.53
CA ALA A 266 -17.66 7.15 -18.92
C ALA A 266 -17.14 8.23 -19.89
N ASN A 267 -17.64 9.45 -19.72
CA ASN A 267 -17.14 10.61 -20.47
C ASN A 267 -15.89 11.17 -19.77
N TRP A 268 -14.72 10.92 -20.36
CA TRP A 268 -13.43 11.41 -19.86
C TRP A 268 -13.05 12.80 -20.40
N MET A 269 -13.98 13.55 -20.95
CA MET A 269 -13.73 14.90 -21.44
C MET A 269 -14.17 15.97 -20.44
N ILE A 270 -13.30 16.93 -20.15
CA ILE A 270 -13.62 18.18 -19.46
C ILE A 270 -13.28 19.31 -20.43
N GLY A 271 -14.31 19.86 -21.08
CA GLY A 271 -14.13 20.74 -22.22
C GLY A 271 -13.38 20.00 -23.34
N ASN A 272 -12.26 20.55 -23.79
CA ASN A 272 -11.40 19.96 -24.82
C ASN A 272 -10.28 19.06 -24.24
N PHE A 273 -10.20 18.91 -22.93
CA PHE A 273 -9.16 18.13 -22.28
C PHE A 273 -9.66 16.71 -21.99
N LYS A 274 -8.93 15.72 -22.51
CA LYS A 274 -9.16 14.30 -22.19
C LYS A 274 -8.43 13.94 -20.89
N VAL A 275 -9.18 13.70 -19.83
CA VAL A 275 -8.64 13.29 -18.52
C VAL A 275 -8.02 11.89 -18.64
N PRO A 276 -6.75 11.71 -18.25
CA PRO A 276 -6.14 10.38 -18.26
C PRO A 276 -6.72 9.48 -17.15
N THR A 277 -6.89 8.19 -17.44
CA THR A 277 -7.35 7.20 -16.43
C THR A 277 -6.39 7.08 -15.24
N ALA A 278 -5.11 7.41 -15.41
CA ALA A 278 -4.11 7.53 -14.33
C ALA A 278 -4.52 8.50 -13.22
N TRP A 279 -5.39 9.50 -13.53
CA TRP A 279 -5.85 10.45 -12.52
C TRP A 279 -6.77 9.81 -11.47
N PHE A 280 -7.24 8.59 -11.70
CA PHE A 280 -7.90 7.83 -10.65
C PHE A 280 -6.91 7.38 -9.55
N ASP A 281 -5.67 7.02 -9.91
CA ASP A 281 -4.58 6.80 -8.93
C ASP A 281 -4.19 8.11 -8.23
N SER A 282 -4.15 9.22 -8.98
CA SER A 282 -3.88 10.55 -8.41
C SER A 282 -4.96 10.97 -7.41
N LEU A 283 -6.23 10.68 -7.70
CA LEU A 283 -7.35 10.94 -6.79
C LEU A 283 -7.17 10.19 -5.46
N ASN A 284 -6.79 8.92 -5.51
CA ASN A 284 -6.50 8.15 -4.30
C ASN A 284 -5.35 8.78 -3.49
N ALA A 285 -4.23 9.10 -4.14
CA ALA A 285 -3.10 9.74 -3.46
C ALA A 285 -3.48 11.09 -2.83
N LEU A 286 -4.27 11.90 -3.52
CA LEU A 286 -4.79 13.17 -3.00
C LEU A 286 -5.71 12.95 -1.80
N CYS A 287 -6.59 11.95 -1.85
CA CYS A 287 -7.43 11.55 -0.72
C CYS A 287 -6.58 11.12 0.48
N CYS A 288 -5.52 10.33 0.27
CA CYS A 288 -4.62 9.91 1.35
C CYS A 288 -3.94 11.11 2.03
N ILE A 289 -3.48 12.09 1.25
CA ILE A 289 -2.85 13.32 1.78
C ILE A 289 -3.85 14.14 2.60
N THR A 290 -5.09 14.26 2.14
CA THR A 290 -6.11 15.13 2.75
C THR A 290 -6.91 14.46 3.86
N LEU A 291 -7.38 13.22 3.64
CA LEU A 291 -8.22 12.48 4.60
C LEU A 291 -7.43 11.95 5.79
N GLY A 292 -6.13 11.64 5.63
CA GLY A 292 -5.29 11.14 6.72
C GLY A 292 -5.29 12.06 7.94
N PRO A 293 -4.93 13.35 7.83
CA PRO A 293 -4.99 14.30 8.93
C PRO A 293 -6.40 14.53 9.49
N ILE A 294 -7.44 14.47 8.64
CA ILE A 294 -8.84 14.62 9.06
C ILE A 294 -9.24 13.43 9.95
N LEU A 295 -9.00 12.20 9.49
CA LEU A 295 -9.29 11.00 10.25
C LEU A 295 -8.49 10.93 11.54
N GLY A 296 -7.24 11.32 11.55
CA GLY A 296 -6.43 11.43 12.76
C GLY A 296 -7.07 12.32 13.81
N ARG A 297 -7.64 13.47 13.42
CA ARG A 297 -8.40 14.36 14.32
C ARG A 297 -9.71 13.72 14.80
N VAL A 298 -10.42 13.00 13.91
CA VAL A 298 -11.65 12.28 14.25
C VAL A 298 -11.36 11.21 15.31
N TRP A 299 -10.34 10.38 15.11
CA TRP A 299 -9.95 9.33 16.07
C TRP A 299 -9.51 9.93 17.41
N THR A 300 -8.74 11.02 17.41
CA THR A 300 -8.34 11.72 18.64
C THR A 300 -9.53 12.27 19.39
N ARG A 301 -10.55 12.80 18.69
CA ARG A 301 -11.80 13.28 19.33
C ARG A 301 -12.63 12.13 19.89
N LEU A 302 -12.72 11.01 19.16
CA LEU A 302 -13.44 9.82 19.64
C LEU A 302 -12.78 9.23 20.89
N ALA A 303 -11.45 9.16 20.92
CA ALA A 303 -10.70 8.65 22.07
C ALA A 303 -10.90 9.46 23.36
N ARG A 304 -11.32 10.74 23.27
CA ARG A 304 -11.62 11.61 24.42
C ARG A 304 -13.03 11.46 24.97
N ARG A 305 -13.90 10.64 24.32
CA ARG A 305 -15.27 10.39 24.80
C ARG A 305 -15.25 9.46 26.01
N PRO A 306 -16.26 9.49 26.89
CA PRO A 306 -16.36 8.55 28.02
C PRO A 306 -16.34 7.09 27.59
N GLN A 307 -16.88 6.77 26.40
CA GLN A 307 -16.87 5.42 25.82
C GLN A 307 -15.53 5.05 25.17
N GLY A 308 -14.56 5.96 25.12
CA GLY A 308 -13.25 5.78 24.47
C GLY A 308 -13.31 5.77 22.94
N ASP A 309 -12.23 5.30 22.32
CA ASP A 309 -12.12 5.13 20.88
C ASP A 309 -12.82 3.84 20.42
N MET A 310 -13.14 3.77 19.13
CA MET A 310 -13.64 2.53 18.53
C MET A 310 -12.56 1.44 18.61
N SER A 311 -13.00 0.21 18.86
CA SER A 311 -12.09 -0.95 18.81
C SER A 311 -11.45 -1.11 17.44
N MET A 312 -10.30 -1.79 17.41
CA MET A 312 -9.60 -2.08 16.14
C MET A 312 -10.48 -2.90 15.19
N PHE A 313 -11.28 -3.84 15.72
CA PHE A 313 -12.19 -4.67 14.93
C PHE A 313 -13.35 -3.85 14.34
N LYS A 314 -13.92 -2.90 15.09
CA LYS A 314 -14.95 -1.97 14.58
C LYS A 314 -14.39 -1.06 13.48
N LYS A 315 -13.16 -0.55 13.65
CA LYS A 315 -12.51 0.24 12.59
C LYS A 315 -12.27 -0.59 11.33
N THR A 316 -11.81 -1.85 11.48
CA THR A 316 -11.67 -2.80 10.36
C THR A 316 -13.00 -3.05 9.67
N ALA A 317 -14.06 -3.28 10.45
CA ALA A 317 -15.43 -3.43 9.94
C ALA A 317 -15.91 -2.19 9.17
N LEU A 318 -15.66 -0.99 9.70
CA LEU A 318 -16.00 0.28 9.04
C LEU A 318 -15.29 0.42 7.69
N GLY A 319 -13.99 0.07 7.63
CA GLY A 319 -13.25 0.04 6.36
C GLY A 319 -13.87 -0.90 5.33
N MET A 320 -14.28 -2.11 5.74
CA MET A 320 -14.99 -3.06 4.89
C MET A 320 -16.36 -2.55 4.41
N LEU A 321 -17.13 -1.90 5.30
CA LEU A 321 -18.43 -1.32 4.95
C LEU A 321 -18.28 -0.17 3.93
N LEU A 322 -17.27 0.70 4.11
CA LEU A 322 -16.96 1.76 3.15
C LEU A 322 -16.50 1.21 1.81
N LEU A 323 -15.70 0.15 1.80
CA LEU A 323 -15.33 -0.57 0.58
C LEU A 323 -16.57 -1.13 -0.13
N GLY A 324 -17.48 -1.76 0.61
CA GLY A 324 -18.75 -2.27 0.05
C GLY A 324 -19.65 -1.14 -0.48
N LEU A 325 -19.74 -0.02 0.24
CA LEU A 325 -20.49 1.16 -0.20
C LEU A 325 -19.90 1.73 -1.51
N SER A 326 -18.57 1.81 -1.63
CA SER A 326 -17.93 2.27 -2.86
C SER A 326 -18.34 1.39 -4.05
N TYR A 327 -18.37 0.07 -3.88
CA TYR A 327 -18.79 -0.85 -4.95
C TYR A 327 -20.28 -0.82 -5.25
N ILE A 328 -21.14 -0.46 -4.29
CA ILE A 328 -22.55 -0.14 -4.59
C ILE A 328 -22.62 1.05 -5.54
N ILE A 329 -21.91 2.14 -5.24
CA ILE A 329 -21.84 3.34 -6.10
C ILE A 329 -21.34 2.96 -7.49
N PHE A 330 -20.31 2.10 -7.57
CA PHE A 330 -19.70 1.66 -8.82
C PHE A 330 -20.64 0.84 -9.69
N ALA A 331 -21.39 -0.08 -9.10
CA ALA A 331 -22.38 -0.88 -9.79
C ALA A 331 -23.63 -0.07 -10.19
N MET A 332 -24.08 0.85 -9.31
CA MET A 332 -25.18 1.78 -9.60
C MET A 332 -24.86 2.69 -10.76
N ALA A 333 -23.60 3.13 -10.92
CA ALA A 333 -23.17 3.91 -12.07
C ALA A 333 -23.44 3.19 -13.39
N ASP A 334 -23.24 1.88 -13.45
CA ASP A 334 -23.52 1.07 -14.64
C ASP A 334 -25.03 0.87 -14.89
N VAL A 335 -25.81 0.65 -13.82
CA VAL A 335 -27.26 0.50 -13.93
C VAL A 335 -27.90 1.81 -14.41
N THR A 336 -27.49 2.94 -13.85
CA THR A 336 -28.10 4.26 -14.14
C THR A 336 -27.76 4.79 -15.52
N ARG A 337 -26.62 4.37 -16.13
CA ARG A 337 -26.23 4.88 -17.45
C ARG A 337 -27.18 4.46 -18.58
N GLY A 338 -27.87 3.35 -18.48
CA GLY A 338 -28.81 2.90 -19.53
C GLY A 338 -28.20 2.78 -20.93
N GLY A 339 -26.90 2.44 -21.03
CA GLY A 339 -26.15 2.41 -22.29
C GLY A 339 -25.51 3.73 -22.71
N GLN A 340 -25.78 4.84 -22.02
CA GLN A 340 -25.15 6.15 -22.26
C GLN A 340 -23.79 6.26 -21.53
N LEU A 341 -23.02 7.33 -21.85
CA LEU A 341 -21.81 7.65 -21.11
C LEU A 341 -22.18 8.33 -19.78
N ILE A 342 -21.60 7.83 -18.68
CA ILE A 342 -21.78 8.51 -17.38
C ILE A 342 -20.82 9.69 -17.22
N SER A 343 -21.17 10.60 -16.31
CA SER A 343 -20.26 11.65 -15.84
C SER A 343 -19.10 11.04 -15.03
N LEU A 344 -17.89 11.62 -15.17
CA LEU A 344 -16.75 11.31 -14.30
C LEU A 344 -17.05 11.50 -12.80
N GLY A 345 -18.04 12.31 -12.45
CA GLY A 345 -18.48 12.49 -11.07
C GLY A 345 -18.78 11.18 -10.35
N TRP A 346 -19.35 10.18 -11.03
CA TRP A 346 -19.57 8.85 -10.45
C TRP A 346 -18.27 8.16 -10.04
N LEU A 347 -17.23 8.23 -10.89
CA LEU A 347 -15.92 7.64 -10.61
C LEU A 347 -15.17 8.40 -9.53
N VAL A 348 -15.34 9.74 -9.47
CA VAL A 348 -14.78 10.55 -8.39
C VAL A 348 -15.39 10.18 -7.05
N VAL A 349 -16.74 10.10 -6.96
CA VAL A 349 -17.42 9.68 -5.72
C VAL A 349 -17.01 8.26 -5.32
N PHE A 350 -16.99 7.33 -6.27
CA PHE A 350 -16.48 5.97 -6.06
C PHE A 350 -15.06 5.98 -5.48
N GLY A 351 -14.12 6.71 -6.12
CA GLY A 351 -12.72 6.77 -5.71
C GLY A 351 -12.52 7.42 -4.35
N VAL A 352 -13.30 8.47 -4.01
CA VAL A 352 -13.24 9.11 -2.69
C VAL A 352 -13.72 8.17 -1.59
N VAL A 353 -14.85 7.46 -1.78
CA VAL A 353 -15.37 6.51 -0.80
C VAL A 353 -14.44 5.30 -0.66
N LEU A 354 -13.87 4.80 -1.77
CA LEU A 354 -12.87 3.74 -1.78
C LEU A 354 -11.62 4.15 -0.97
N SER A 355 -11.09 5.34 -1.22
CA SER A 355 -9.93 5.89 -0.50
C SER A 355 -10.23 6.14 0.98
N LEU A 356 -11.44 6.57 1.32
CA LEU A 356 -11.85 6.71 2.71
C LEU A 356 -11.85 5.35 3.43
N GLY A 357 -12.36 4.30 2.79
CA GLY A 357 -12.30 2.93 3.29
C GLY A 357 -10.84 2.47 3.52
N GLU A 358 -9.95 2.76 2.57
CA GLU A 358 -8.52 2.47 2.69
C GLU A 358 -7.89 3.20 3.89
N MET A 359 -8.14 4.50 4.04
CA MET A 359 -7.55 5.31 5.11
C MET A 359 -8.03 4.90 6.51
N VAL A 360 -9.23 4.32 6.61
CA VAL A 360 -9.73 3.72 7.86
C VAL A 360 -9.06 2.37 8.11
N PHE A 361 -8.88 1.54 7.07
CA PHE A 361 -8.40 0.16 7.18
C PHE A 361 -6.88 0.04 7.25
N SER A 362 -6.16 0.73 6.37
CA SER A 362 -4.72 0.51 6.11
C SER A 362 -3.81 0.68 7.35
N PRO A 363 -4.00 1.69 8.23
CA PRO A 363 -3.11 1.85 9.38
C PRO A 363 -3.30 0.79 10.46
N LEU A 364 -4.43 0.06 10.44
CA LEU A 364 -4.82 -0.81 11.54
C LEU A 364 -3.97 -2.07 11.63
N GLY A 365 -3.58 -2.66 10.51
CA GLY A 365 -2.88 -3.95 10.49
C GLY A 365 -1.55 -3.92 11.24
N ASN A 366 -0.67 -3.02 10.86
CA ASN A 366 0.64 -2.87 11.52
C ASN A 366 0.48 -2.48 13.01
N SER A 367 -0.44 -1.55 13.31
CA SER A 367 -0.74 -1.12 14.67
C SER A 367 -1.30 -2.27 15.52
N PHE A 368 -2.21 -3.08 14.96
CA PHE A 368 -2.80 -4.23 15.66
C PHE A 368 -1.72 -5.26 16.00
N ILE A 369 -0.87 -5.62 15.03
CA ILE A 369 0.17 -6.62 15.21
C ILE A 369 1.21 -6.14 16.22
N SER A 370 1.66 -4.87 16.12
CA SER A 370 2.63 -4.30 17.06
C SER A 370 2.10 -4.30 18.50
N LYS A 371 0.77 -4.06 18.67
CA LYS A 371 0.15 -3.96 20.00
C LYS A 371 -0.14 -5.32 20.65
N PHE A 372 -0.57 -6.30 19.86
CA PHE A 372 -1.13 -7.55 20.39
C PHE A 372 -0.27 -8.79 20.11
N SER A 373 0.73 -8.73 19.24
CA SER A 373 1.59 -9.88 18.99
C SER A 373 2.45 -10.21 20.22
N PRO A 374 2.57 -11.50 20.57
CA PRO A 374 3.61 -11.92 21.51
C PRO A 374 5.00 -11.48 21.00
N ALA A 375 5.84 -10.96 21.90
CA ALA A 375 7.16 -10.41 21.54
C ALA A 375 8.00 -11.41 20.70
N LYS A 376 7.99 -12.69 21.09
CA LYS A 376 8.70 -13.79 20.40
C LYS A 376 8.16 -14.11 18.98
N LEU A 377 6.90 -13.73 18.66
CA LEU A 377 6.27 -13.97 17.36
C LEU A 377 6.07 -12.71 16.53
N LEU A 378 6.48 -11.53 17.01
CA LEU A 378 6.22 -10.25 16.36
C LEU A 378 6.67 -10.25 14.88
N THR A 379 7.90 -10.69 14.61
CA THR A 379 8.43 -10.74 13.24
C THR A 379 7.64 -11.70 12.36
N ILE A 380 7.22 -12.86 12.90
CA ILE A 380 6.42 -13.84 12.16
C ILE A 380 5.03 -13.25 11.85
N MET A 381 4.38 -12.61 12.81
CA MET A 381 3.06 -12.01 12.63
C MET A 381 3.10 -10.85 11.63
N MET A 382 4.15 -10.02 11.66
CA MET A 382 4.37 -9.00 10.63
C MET A 382 4.58 -9.62 9.24
N SER A 383 5.29 -10.75 9.16
CA SER A 383 5.46 -11.48 7.90
C SER A 383 4.14 -12.07 7.38
N VAL A 384 3.27 -12.58 8.27
CA VAL A 384 1.92 -13.05 7.91
C VAL A 384 1.09 -11.90 7.30
N TRP A 385 1.16 -10.70 7.88
CA TRP A 385 0.47 -9.53 7.35
C TRP A 385 0.97 -9.12 5.95
N VAL A 386 2.29 -9.07 5.77
CA VAL A 386 2.90 -8.78 4.46
C VAL A 386 2.54 -9.87 3.44
N PHE A 387 2.55 -11.12 3.86
CA PHE A 387 2.15 -12.24 3.00
C PHE A 387 0.67 -12.19 2.61
N SER A 388 -0.22 -11.74 3.51
CA SER A 388 -1.62 -11.52 3.15
C SER A 388 -1.79 -10.48 2.05
N SER A 389 -1.00 -9.40 2.09
CA SER A 389 -0.98 -8.37 1.04
C SER A 389 -0.43 -8.93 -0.30
N PHE A 390 0.60 -9.79 -0.24
CA PHE A 390 1.11 -10.50 -1.42
C PHE A 390 0.03 -11.38 -2.06
N VAL A 391 -0.67 -12.20 -1.26
CA VAL A 391 -1.75 -13.07 -1.74
C VAL A 391 -2.86 -12.25 -2.40
N ALA A 392 -3.30 -11.17 -1.75
CA ALA A 392 -4.32 -10.29 -2.30
C ALA A 392 -3.88 -9.65 -3.63
N ALA A 393 -2.66 -9.11 -3.66
CA ALA A 393 -2.09 -8.49 -4.85
C ALA A 393 -1.92 -9.49 -6.01
N LYS A 394 -1.60 -10.75 -5.70
CA LYS A 394 -1.49 -11.79 -6.74
C LYS A 394 -2.86 -12.23 -7.25
N ALA A 395 -3.84 -12.33 -6.38
CA ALA A 395 -5.17 -12.87 -6.68
C ALA A 395 -6.01 -11.91 -7.54
N TYR A 396 -5.91 -10.58 -7.36
CA TYR A 396 -6.83 -9.64 -8.01
C TYR A 396 -6.78 -9.71 -9.54
N GLY A 397 -5.63 -10.01 -10.14
CA GLY A 397 -5.52 -10.14 -11.60
C GLY A 397 -6.32 -11.31 -12.16
N TRP A 398 -6.32 -12.46 -11.47
CA TRP A 398 -7.12 -13.63 -11.82
C TRP A 398 -8.61 -13.41 -11.56
N ILE A 399 -8.92 -12.74 -10.46
CA ILE A 399 -10.31 -12.39 -10.13
C ILE A 399 -10.86 -11.41 -11.17
N TYR A 400 -10.06 -10.42 -11.62
CA TYR A 400 -10.48 -9.52 -12.69
C TYR A 400 -10.79 -10.28 -13.98
N GLU A 401 -9.93 -11.21 -14.42
CA GLU A 401 -10.22 -12.07 -15.57
C GLU A 401 -11.54 -12.84 -15.42
N PHE A 402 -11.81 -13.35 -14.21
CA PHE A 402 -13.08 -14.02 -13.92
C PHE A 402 -14.28 -13.05 -14.04
N THR A 403 -14.14 -11.81 -13.57
CA THR A 403 -15.23 -10.80 -13.67
C THR A 403 -15.61 -10.48 -15.11
N LEU A 404 -14.67 -10.56 -16.06
CA LEU A 404 -14.93 -10.29 -17.48
C LEU A 404 -15.90 -11.27 -18.15
N LYS A 405 -16.18 -12.41 -17.52
CA LYS A 405 -17.14 -13.42 -18.03
C LYS A 405 -18.61 -13.05 -17.75
N PHE A 406 -18.85 -12.02 -16.96
CA PHE A 406 -20.19 -11.64 -16.47
C PHE A 406 -20.50 -10.18 -16.77
N LYS A 407 -21.79 -9.80 -16.64
CA LYS A 407 -22.21 -8.42 -16.74
C LYS A 407 -21.65 -7.58 -15.57
N PHE A 408 -21.33 -6.32 -15.85
CA PHE A 408 -20.65 -5.43 -14.91
C PHE A 408 -21.41 -5.25 -13.57
N ALA A 409 -22.61 -4.72 -13.60
CA ALA A 409 -23.35 -4.38 -12.38
C ALA A 409 -23.57 -5.58 -11.43
N PRO A 410 -24.03 -6.78 -11.88
CA PRO A 410 -24.19 -7.93 -11.00
C PRO A 410 -22.91 -8.37 -10.30
N VAL A 411 -21.76 -8.34 -11.02
CA VAL A 411 -20.46 -8.70 -10.44
C VAL A 411 -20.08 -7.74 -9.31
N TYR A 412 -20.16 -6.44 -9.57
CA TYR A 412 -19.73 -5.45 -8.58
C TYR A 412 -20.73 -5.26 -7.43
N PHE A 413 -22.01 -5.58 -7.62
CA PHE A 413 -22.94 -5.77 -6.50
C PHE A 413 -22.57 -6.99 -5.64
N THR A 414 -22.12 -8.09 -6.27
CA THR A 414 -21.64 -9.27 -5.51
C THR A 414 -20.38 -8.93 -4.70
N VAL A 415 -19.44 -8.20 -5.28
CA VAL A 415 -18.25 -7.71 -4.56
C VAL A 415 -18.66 -6.82 -3.39
N ALA A 416 -19.61 -5.90 -3.60
CA ALA A 416 -20.15 -5.05 -2.54
C ALA A 416 -20.79 -5.88 -1.43
N ALA A 417 -21.63 -6.86 -1.77
CA ALA A 417 -22.30 -7.73 -0.81
C ALA A 417 -21.29 -8.51 0.04
N ILE A 418 -20.25 -9.09 -0.56
CA ILE A 418 -19.19 -9.80 0.17
C ILE A 418 -18.49 -8.86 1.15
N ALA A 419 -18.09 -7.66 0.71
CA ALA A 419 -17.41 -6.69 1.57
C ALA A 419 -18.31 -6.23 2.74
N ILE A 420 -19.60 -5.98 2.48
CA ILE A 420 -20.57 -5.59 3.52
C ILE A 420 -20.79 -6.74 4.51
N VAL A 421 -20.98 -7.97 4.04
CA VAL A 421 -21.15 -9.14 4.91
C VAL A 421 -19.91 -9.32 5.81
N CYS A 422 -18.71 -9.22 5.26
CA CYS A 422 -17.47 -9.24 6.04
C CYS A 422 -17.45 -8.13 7.10
N GLY A 423 -17.82 -6.92 6.74
CA GLY A 423 -17.91 -5.79 7.67
C GLY A 423 -18.93 -6.01 8.77
N VAL A 424 -20.14 -6.49 8.44
CA VAL A 424 -21.21 -6.80 9.42
C VAL A 424 -20.78 -7.92 10.36
N ILE A 425 -20.15 -8.98 9.86
CA ILE A 425 -19.63 -10.08 10.70
C ILE A 425 -18.61 -9.54 11.71
N LEU A 426 -17.63 -8.75 11.24
CA LEU A 426 -16.61 -8.17 12.13
C LEU A 426 -17.22 -7.22 13.17
N TRP A 427 -18.24 -6.43 12.77
CA TRP A 427 -18.93 -5.53 13.68
C TRP A 427 -19.72 -6.29 14.75
N ALA A 428 -20.47 -7.33 14.35
CA ALA A 428 -21.27 -8.14 15.26
C ALA A 428 -20.41 -8.97 16.24
N LEU A 429 -19.23 -9.40 15.79
CA LEU A 429 -18.30 -10.18 16.60
C LEU A 429 -17.33 -9.33 17.44
N ASP A 430 -17.40 -7.99 17.37
CA ASP A 430 -16.44 -7.09 18.03
C ASP A 430 -16.20 -7.42 19.50
N GLY A 431 -17.24 -7.61 20.30
CA GLY A 431 -17.12 -7.92 21.72
C GLY A 431 -16.34 -9.22 21.98
N LYS A 432 -16.67 -10.29 21.22
CA LYS A 432 -15.97 -11.58 21.32
C LYS A 432 -14.52 -11.48 20.86
N LEU A 433 -14.25 -10.73 19.82
CA LEU A 433 -12.89 -10.56 19.27
C LEU A 433 -12.02 -9.70 20.19
N ASN A 434 -12.57 -8.68 20.81
CA ASN A 434 -11.85 -7.86 21.80
C ASN A 434 -11.47 -8.70 23.04
N SER A 435 -12.34 -9.59 23.53
CA SER A 435 -12.01 -10.47 24.66
C SER A 435 -10.86 -11.45 24.35
N LEU A 436 -10.54 -11.69 23.07
CA LEU A 436 -9.36 -12.50 22.69
C LEU A 436 -8.03 -11.78 22.89
N VAL A 437 -8.03 -10.46 22.87
CA VAL A 437 -6.80 -9.65 22.84
C VAL A 437 -6.55 -8.83 24.11
N VAL A 438 -7.62 -8.52 24.87
CA VAL A 438 -7.54 -7.77 26.13
C VAL A 438 -7.48 -8.74 27.31
N ASP A 439 -6.59 -8.45 28.27
CA ASP A 439 -6.47 -9.24 29.51
C ASP A 439 -7.58 -8.80 30.46
N GLU A 440 -8.48 -9.73 30.85
CA GLU A 440 -9.60 -9.45 31.77
C GLU A 440 -9.14 -8.88 33.11
N LYS A 441 -7.95 -9.27 33.58
CA LYS A 441 -7.35 -8.78 34.83
C LYS A 441 -6.99 -7.30 34.81
N VAL A 442 -6.62 -6.74 33.64
CA VAL A 442 -6.29 -5.31 33.50
C VAL A 442 -7.57 -4.44 33.47
N VAL A 443 -8.70 -5.02 33.10
CA VAL A 443 -10.00 -4.31 33.10
C VAL A 443 -10.56 -4.20 34.51
N GLU A 444 -10.38 -5.23 35.35
CA GLU A 444 -10.82 -5.21 36.75
C GLU A 444 -9.99 -4.22 37.60
N ASP A 445 -8.65 -4.16 37.44
CA ASP A 445 -7.79 -3.21 38.14
C ASP A 445 -8.09 -1.75 37.81
N ASN A 446 -8.46 -1.44 36.57
CA ASN A 446 -8.83 -0.08 36.18
C ASN A 446 -10.26 0.31 36.62
N SER A 447 -11.14 -0.66 36.85
CA SER A 447 -12.50 -0.42 37.38
C SER A 447 -12.50 -0.20 38.90
N VAL A 448 -11.53 -0.79 39.62
CA VAL A 448 -11.36 -0.64 41.08
C VAL A 448 -10.70 0.72 41.41
N ASN A 449 -9.90 1.29 40.52
CA ASN A 449 -9.23 2.59 40.74
C ASN A 449 -10.08 3.82 40.32
N LEU A 450 -11.33 3.62 39.85
CA LEU A 450 -12.25 4.69 39.44
C LEU A 450 -13.47 4.79 40.37
N ASN A 451 -13.52 4.00 41.45
CA ASN A 451 -14.45 4.11 42.60
C ASN A 451 -13.66 4.53 43.85
#